data_85c0d1e3ff24a39bc06d400b12ad6e67
#
_entry.id   85c0d1e3ff24a39bc06d400b12ad6e67
#
_cell.length_a   1.000
_cell.length_b   1.000
_cell.length_c   1.000
_cell.angle_alpha   90.00
_cell.angle_beta   90.00
_cell.angle_gamma   90.00
#
_symmetry.space_group_name_H-M   'P 1'
#
loop_
_entity.id
_entity.type
_entity.pdbx_description
1 polymer ?
#
loop_
_entity_poly.entity_id
_entity_poly.type
_entity_poly.pdbx_seq_one_letter_code
_entity_poly.pdbx_strand_id
1 'polypeptide(L)'
;HITCSGFVMDPTLSEVLMVYHNIYDSFAWTGGHADGVNDFLAVAVREAKEETGIRKPYAQSGEILSVDVLPVKAHRKHGVSVPAHVHYNITYGLIASKKEKLRVKPDENQAVRWIPMAQLRELCREPQMIPIYEKLAERMRRCARRQEQVLRAIAPPLLAWYPSHARELPWRQNREPYRVWLSEIMLQQTRVEAVKGYYQRFLAQFPTVQALAESSQEQVNKCWEGLGYY
;
A
#
# COMPACT_ATOMS: atom_id res chain seq x y z
N HIS A 1 -7.20 0.20 -28.14
CA HIS A 1 -6.70 1.11 -27.11
C HIS A 1 -6.25 0.33 -25.90
N ILE A 2 -5.17 0.79 -25.21
CA ILE A 2 -4.75 0.26 -23.92
C ILE A 2 -5.40 1.10 -22.83
N THR A 3 -6.06 0.42 -21.89
CA THR A 3 -6.65 1.02 -20.70
C THR A 3 -6.07 0.39 -19.42
N CYS A 4 -6.03 1.15 -18.34
CA CYS A 4 -5.53 0.71 -17.05
C CYS A 4 -6.62 0.88 -16.00
N SER A 5 -6.90 -0.18 -15.25
CA SER A 5 -7.94 -0.17 -14.23
C SER A 5 -7.38 -0.50 -12.85
N GLY A 6 -7.88 0.19 -11.84
CA GLY A 6 -7.68 -0.13 -10.44
C GLY A 6 -8.87 -0.90 -9.89
N PHE A 7 -8.71 -2.19 -9.59
CA PHE A 7 -9.70 -2.94 -8.83
C PHE A 7 -9.44 -2.73 -7.35
N VAL A 8 -10.14 -1.76 -6.76
CA VAL A 8 -9.88 -1.28 -5.39
C VAL A 8 -10.72 -2.07 -4.40
N MET A 9 -10.08 -2.80 -3.50
CA MET A 9 -10.78 -3.49 -2.42
C MET A 9 -10.42 -2.91 -1.05
N ASP A 10 -11.30 -3.15 -0.08
CA ASP A 10 -11.02 -2.87 1.33
C ASP A 10 -9.96 -3.84 1.89
N PRO A 11 -9.31 -3.54 3.02
CA PRO A 11 -8.26 -4.40 3.58
C PRO A 11 -8.71 -5.82 3.93
N THR A 12 -10.01 -6.06 4.12
CA THR A 12 -10.57 -7.40 4.38
C THR A 12 -10.90 -8.18 3.11
N LEU A 13 -10.77 -7.56 1.93
CA LEU A 13 -11.10 -8.10 0.62
C LEU A 13 -12.56 -8.58 0.50
N SER A 14 -13.46 -7.92 1.21
CA SER A 14 -14.90 -8.23 1.24
C SER A 14 -15.73 -7.28 0.40
N GLU A 15 -15.28 -6.04 0.25
CA GLU A 15 -15.97 -5.01 -0.51
C GLU A 15 -15.06 -4.42 -1.59
N VAL A 16 -15.65 -3.99 -2.68
CA VAL A 16 -14.98 -3.31 -3.79
C VAL A 16 -15.48 -1.87 -3.88
N LEU A 17 -14.57 -0.93 -4.12
CA LEU A 17 -14.90 0.47 -4.40
C LEU A 17 -15.28 0.60 -5.86
N MET A 18 -16.50 1.07 -6.11
CA MET A 18 -17.02 1.24 -7.46
C MET A 18 -17.62 2.63 -7.66
N VAL A 19 -17.62 3.05 -8.91
CA VAL A 19 -18.23 4.29 -9.37
C VAL A 19 -19.47 3.97 -10.20
N TYR A 20 -20.54 4.76 -10.05
CA TYR A 20 -21.68 4.69 -10.95
C TYR A 20 -21.41 5.51 -12.20
N HIS A 21 -21.03 4.84 -13.27
CA HIS A 21 -20.49 5.47 -14.47
C HIS A 21 -21.61 6.03 -15.36
N ASN A 22 -21.47 7.30 -15.79
CA ASN A 22 -22.51 8.01 -16.58
C ASN A 22 -22.83 7.36 -17.93
N ILE A 23 -21.81 6.80 -18.61
CA ILE A 23 -21.97 6.20 -19.95
C ILE A 23 -22.59 4.80 -19.85
N TYR A 24 -22.15 3.98 -18.88
CA TYR A 24 -22.57 2.59 -18.75
C TYR A 24 -23.87 2.41 -17.97
N ASP A 25 -24.34 3.47 -17.30
CA ASP A 25 -25.51 3.44 -16.38
C ASP A 25 -25.44 2.25 -15.41
N SER A 26 -24.24 2.00 -14.88
CA SER A 26 -23.89 0.85 -14.07
C SER A 26 -22.79 1.18 -13.09
N PHE A 27 -22.71 0.41 -11.99
CA PHE A 27 -21.51 0.40 -11.17
C PHE A 27 -20.38 -0.33 -11.90
N ALA A 28 -19.23 0.35 -11.99
CA ALA A 28 -18.02 -0.14 -12.64
C ALA A 28 -16.78 0.12 -11.77
N TRP A 29 -15.71 -0.56 -12.05
CA TRP A 29 -14.38 -0.27 -11.49
C TRP A 29 -13.85 1.07 -12.01
N THR A 30 -12.76 1.56 -11.38
CA THR A 30 -12.07 2.77 -11.84
C THR A 30 -11.05 2.45 -12.93
N GLY A 31 -10.89 3.35 -13.90
CA GLY A 31 -9.88 3.18 -14.94
C GLY A 31 -9.99 4.18 -16.09
N GLY A 32 -8.89 4.32 -16.80
CA GLY A 32 -8.76 5.24 -17.92
C GLY A 32 -7.76 4.76 -18.98
N HIS A 33 -7.59 5.58 -20.02
CA HIS A 33 -6.63 5.31 -21.08
C HIS A 33 -5.18 5.51 -20.62
N ALA A 34 -4.28 4.69 -21.14
CA ALA A 34 -2.86 4.82 -20.85
C ALA A 34 -2.23 6.05 -21.49
N ASP A 35 -2.77 6.53 -22.63
CA ASP A 35 -2.39 7.75 -23.36
C ASP A 35 -0.87 7.92 -23.53
N GLY A 36 -0.17 6.82 -23.86
CA GLY A 36 1.27 6.80 -24.04
C GLY A 36 2.12 6.68 -22.76
N VAL A 37 1.49 6.62 -21.58
CA VAL A 37 2.20 6.35 -20.33
C VAL A 37 2.50 4.86 -20.21
N ASN A 38 3.78 4.52 -19.97
CA ASN A 38 4.24 3.13 -19.85
C ASN A 38 4.14 2.58 -18.41
N ASP A 39 4.00 3.44 -17.41
CA ASP A 39 3.74 3.02 -16.03
C ASP A 39 2.22 2.83 -15.82
N PHE A 40 1.73 1.65 -16.20
CA PHE A 40 0.31 1.31 -16.14
C PHE A 40 -0.23 1.24 -14.71
N LEU A 41 0.62 0.90 -13.73
CA LEU A 41 0.23 0.93 -12.31
C LEU A 41 -0.01 2.37 -11.85
N ALA A 42 0.87 3.29 -12.22
CA ALA A 42 0.69 4.70 -11.89
C ALA A 42 -0.60 5.27 -12.50
N VAL A 43 -0.94 4.87 -13.75
CA VAL A 43 -2.22 5.23 -14.38
C VAL A 43 -3.40 4.69 -13.57
N ALA A 44 -3.42 3.39 -13.25
CA ALA A 44 -4.50 2.78 -12.48
C ALA A 44 -4.70 3.43 -11.10
N VAL A 45 -3.62 3.78 -10.40
CA VAL A 45 -3.67 4.49 -9.11
C VAL A 45 -4.18 5.92 -9.27
N ARG A 46 -3.76 6.63 -10.32
CA ARG A 46 -4.22 7.99 -10.63
C ARG A 46 -5.74 7.99 -10.86
N GLU A 47 -6.23 7.14 -11.77
CA GLU A 47 -7.66 7.04 -12.09
C GLU A 47 -8.49 6.71 -10.85
N ALA A 48 -8.04 5.74 -10.03
CA ALA A 48 -8.71 5.41 -8.78
C ALA A 48 -8.85 6.62 -7.84
N LYS A 49 -7.81 7.46 -7.73
CA LYS A 49 -7.86 8.68 -6.92
C LYS A 49 -8.77 9.76 -7.52
N GLU A 50 -8.69 9.97 -8.82
CA GLU A 50 -9.45 11.00 -9.52
C GLU A 50 -10.95 10.72 -9.49
N GLU A 51 -11.36 9.49 -9.79
CA GLU A 51 -12.76 9.10 -9.88
C GLU A 51 -13.44 8.91 -8.53
N THR A 52 -12.68 8.57 -7.47
CA THR A 52 -13.28 8.20 -6.17
C THR A 52 -12.94 9.14 -5.03
N GLY A 53 -11.90 9.95 -5.19
CA GLY A 53 -11.40 10.85 -4.14
C GLY A 53 -10.55 10.19 -3.05
N ILE A 54 -10.29 8.88 -3.11
CA ILE A 54 -9.37 8.23 -2.19
C ILE A 54 -7.96 8.80 -2.34
N ARG A 55 -7.22 8.93 -1.23
CA ARG A 55 -5.92 9.61 -1.22
C ARG A 55 -4.72 8.68 -1.17
N LYS A 56 -4.87 7.56 -0.50
CA LYS A 56 -3.76 6.64 -0.17
C LYS A 56 -4.05 5.19 -0.59
N PRO A 57 -4.55 4.92 -1.82
CA PRO A 57 -4.59 3.54 -2.28
C PRO A 57 -3.16 3.05 -2.47
N TYR A 58 -2.94 1.77 -2.19
CA TYR A 58 -1.66 1.12 -2.47
C TYR A 58 -1.89 -0.17 -3.25
N ALA A 59 -0.94 -0.53 -4.09
CA ALA A 59 -0.98 -1.79 -4.82
C ALA A 59 -0.79 -2.96 -3.86
N GLN A 60 -1.65 -3.97 -3.94
CA GLN A 60 -1.49 -5.21 -3.18
C GLN A 60 -0.21 -5.95 -3.58
N SER A 61 0.12 -5.91 -4.88
CA SER A 61 1.41 -6.28 -5.45
C SER A 61 1.73 -5.32 -6.59
N GLY A 62 2.99 -5.22 -6.99
CA GLY A 62 3.38 -4.44 -8.17
C GLY A 62 3.07 -5.13 -9.50
N GLU A 63 2.47 -6.32 -9.48
CA GLU A 63 2.23 -7.12 -10.66
C GLU A 63 0.84 -6.90 -11.24
N ILE A 64 0.71 -7.16 -12.55
CA ILE A 64 -0.57 -7.13 -13.26
C ILE A 64 -1.49 -8.21 -12.70
N LEU A 65 -2.66 -7.81 -12.22
CA LEU A 65 -3.66 -8.72 -11.69
C LEU A 65 -4.40 -9.46 -12.81
N SER A 66 -4.73 -8.77 -13.91
CA SER A 66 -5.39 -9.36 -15.08
C SER A 66 -5.16 -8.51 -16.32
N VAL A 67 -5.20 -9.17 -17.47
CA VAL A 67 -5.37 -8.53 -18.78
C VAL A 67 -6.66 -9.06 -19.38
N ASP A 68 -7.56 -8.16 -19.77
CA ASP A 68 -8.87 -8.49 -20.29
C ASP A 68 -9.13 -7.71 -21.59
N VAL A 69 -9.81 -8.37 -22.55
CA VAL A 69 -10.25 -7.75 -23.80
C VAL A 69 -11.69 -7.36 -23.65
N LEU A 70 -11.96 -6.05 -23.60
CA LEU A 70 -13.28 -5.50 -23.28
C LEU A 70 -13.90 -4.85 -24.51
N PRO A 71 -15.02 -5.35 -25.03
CA PRO A 71 -15.75 -4.69 -26.11
C PRO A 71 -16.46 -3.44 -25.57
N VAL A 72 -16.25 -2.33 -26.25
CA VAL A 72 -16.93 -1.05 -25.98
C VAL A 72 -17.95 -0.79 -27.07
N LYS A 73 -19.22 -0.62 -26.71
CA LYS A 73 -20.30 -0.29 -27.63
C LYS A 73 -20.12 1.14 -28.16
N ALA A 74 -20.62 1.39 -29.37
CA ALA A 74 -20.68 2.74 -29.91
C ALA A 74 -21.43 3.68 -28.94
N HIS A 75 -20.84 4.82 -28.64
CA HIS A 75 -21.42 5.81 -27.71
C HIS A 75 -21.08 7.25 -28.14
N ARG A 76 -21.64 8.22 -27.46
CA ARG A 76 -21.28 9.63 -27.64
C ARG A 76 -20.49 10.11 -26.43
N LYS A 77 -19.33 10.74 -26.67
CA LYS A 77 -18.49 11.37 -25.65
C LYS A 77 -18.31 12.85 -26.02
N HIS A 78 -18.71 13.76 -25.14
CA HIS A 78 -18.64 15.22 -25.39
C HIS A 78 -19.28 15.66 -26.73
N GLY A 79 -20.40 15.00 -27.11
CA GLY A 79 -21.10 15.31 -28.37
C GLY A 79 -20.52 14.64 -29.62
N VAL A 80 -19.34 14.01 -29.54
CA VAL A 80 -18.69 13.29 -30.65
C VAL A 80 -19.09 11.82 -30.63
N SER A 81 -19.42 11.26 -31.79
CA SER A 81 -19.72 9.82 -31.94
C SER A 81 -18.42 9.03 -31.89
N VAL A 82 -18.36 8.05 -30.97
CA VAL A 82 -17.27 7.09 -30.85
C VAL A 82 -17.77 5.74 -31.35
N PRO A 83 -17.18 5.14 -32.40
CA PRO A 83 -17.59 3.86 -32.91
C PRO A 83 -17.28 2.73 -31.92
N ALA A 84 -17.94 1.58 -32.09
CA ALA A 84 -17.62 0.37 -31.31
C ALA A 84 -16.14 -0.01 -31.52
N HIS A 85 -15.45 -0.33 -30.42
CA HIS A 85 -14.04 -0.68 -30.42
C HIS A 85 -13.71 -1.63 -29.27
N VAL A 86 -12.44 -1.96 -29.11
CA VAL A 86 -11.95 -2.88 -28.08
C VAL A 86 -10.92 -2.18 -27.22
N HIS A 87 -11.03 -2.37 -25.91
CA HIS A 87 -10.00 -2.03 -24.93
C HIS A 87 -9.20 -3.29 -24.56
N TYR A 88 -7.89 -3.18 -24.61
CA TYR A 88 -6.98 -4.11 -23.94
C TYR A 88 -6.73 -3.55 -22.55
N ASN A 89 -7.42 -4.08 -21.59
CA ASN A 89 -7.45 -3.53 -20.24
C ASN A 89 -6.48 -4.26 -19.31
N ILE A 90 -5.58 -3.50 -18.71
CA ILE A 90 -4.61 -3.98 -17.73
C ILE A 90 -5.10 -3.58 -16.35
N THR A 91 -5.35 -4.59 -15.49
CA THR A 91 -5.91 -4.35 -14.15
C THR A 91 -4.86 -4.59 -13.07
N TYR A 92 -4.80 -3.69 -12.12
CA TYR A 92 -4.04 -3.83 -10.87
C TYR A 92 -4.98 -3.95 -9.67
N GLY A 93 -4.61 -4.79 -8.71
CA GLY A 93 -5.29 -4.90 -7.43
C GLY A 93 -4.80 -3.81 -6.47
N LEU A 94 -5.71 -2.95 -6.05
CA LEU A 94 -5.43 -1.86 -5.13
C LEU A 94 -6.18 -2.09 -3.82
N ILE A 95 -5.57 -1.62 -2.71
CA ILE A 95 -6.20 -1.63 -1.38
C ILE A 95 -6.36 -0.19 -0.92
N ALA A 96 -7.54 0.12 -0.37
CA ALA A 96 -7.80 1.42 0.24
C ALA A 96 -8.64 1.28 1.52
N SER A 97 -8.47 2.24 2.43
CA SER A 97 -9.22 2.27 3.68
C SER A 97 -10.65 2.77 3.46
N LYS A 98 -11.65 2.08 4.00
CA LYS A 98 -13.05 2.52 4.02
C LYS A 98 -13.27 3.83 4.83
N LYS A 99 -12.30 4.22 5.64
CA LYS A 99 -12.36 5.48 6.42
C LYS A 99 -12.02 6.71 5.57
N GLU A 100 -11.53 6.53 4.35
CA GLU A 100 -11.26 7.65 3.47
C GLU A 100 -12.55 8.31 2.96
N LYS A 101 -12.52 9.62 2.84
CA LYS A 101 -13.65 10.39 2.33
C LYS A 101 -13.76 10.21 0.81
N LEU A 102 -14.85 9.64 0.37
CA LEU A 102 -15.16 9.47 -1.06
C LEU A 102 -15.66 10.78 -1.66
N ARG A 103 -15.39 10.97 -2.94
CA ARG A 103 -15.86 12.13 -3.72
C ARG A 103 -16.22 11.69 -5.13
N VAL A 104 -17.37 12.13 -5.62
CA VAL A 104 -17.83 11.96 -7.00
C VAL A 104 -17.02 12.85 -7.94
N LYS A 105 -16.78 12.39 -9.16
CA LYS A 105 -16.30 13.17 -10.30
C LYS A 105 -17.47 13.37 -11.28
N PRO A 106 -18.22 14.50 -11.20
CA PRO A 106 -19.55 14.63 -11.84
C PRO A 106 -19.56 14.50 -13.36
N ASP A 107 -18.44 14.78 -14.02
CA ASP A 107 -18.25 14.62 -15.47
C ASP A 107 -18.13 13.15 -15.88
N GLU A 108 -17.80 12.24 -14.98
CA GLU A 108 -17.60 10.82 -15.25
C GLU A 108 -18.55 9.90 -14.48
N ASN A 109 -18.89 10.25 -13.23
CA ASN A 109 -19.70 9.39 -12.38
C ASN A 109 -20.70 10.17 -11.50
N GLN A 110 -21.77 9.47 -11.07
CA GLN A 110 -22.86 10.02 -10.23
C GLN A 110 -22.77 9.56 -8.78
N ALA A 111 -22.10 8.46 -8.51
CA ALA A 111 -21.94 7.92 -7.16
C ALA A 111 -20.61 7.16 -7.03
N VAL A 112 -20.07 7.14 -5.81
CA VAL A 112 -18.92 6.33 -5.43
C VAL A 112 -19.30 5.57 -4.17
N ARG A 113 -19.18 4.23 -4.20
CA ARG A 113 -19.63 3.39 -3.10
C ARG A 113 -18.72 2.18 -2.88
N TRP A 114 -18.55 1.80 -1.63
CA TRP A 114 -18.11 0.47 -1.27
C TRP A 114 -19.27 -0.51 -1.45
N ILE A 115 -19.07 -1.55 -2.24
CA ILE A 115 -20.08 -2.55 -2.56
C ILE A 115 -19.57 -3.92 -2.07
N PRO A 116 -20.33 -4.59 -1.17
CA PRO A 116 -20.04 -5.98 -0.82
C PRO A 116 -20.03 -6.86 -2.07
N MET A 117 -19.02 -7.72 -2.21
CA MET A 117 -18.91 -8.61 -3.38
C MET A 117 -20.17 -9.47 -3.60
N ALA A 118 -20.87 -9.83 -2.52
CA ALA A 118 -22.12 -10.57 -2.60
C ALA A 118 -23.28 -9.80 -3.27
N GLN A 119 -23.27 -8.46 -3.21
CA GLN A 119 -24.29 -7.59 -3.80
C GLN A 119 -23.95 -7.11 -5.21
N LEU A 120 -22.76 -7.46 -5.72
CA LEU A 120 -22.28 -6.95 -6.99
C LEU A 120 -23.19 -7.32 -8.15
N ARG A 121 -23.75 -8.55 -8.15
CA ARG A 121 -24.67 -9.05 -9.18
C ARG A 121 -25.99 -8.26 -9.26
N GLU A 122 -26.41 -7.67 -8.14
CA GLU A 122 -27.66 -6.90 -8.05
C GLU A 122 -27.46 -5.45 -8.51
N LEU A 123 -26.28 -4.90 -8.24
CA LEU A 123 -25.99 -3.49 -8.45
C LEU A 123 -25.28 -3.19 -9.79
N CYS A 124 -24.57 -4.15 -10.36
CA CYS A 124 -23.92 -4.00 -11.66
C CYS A 124 -24.88 -4.42 -12.77
N ARG A 125 -25.19 -3.46 -13.66
CA ARG A 125 -26.10 -3.67 -14.81
C ARG A 125 -25.39 -4.25 -16.04
N GLU A 126 -24.11 -4.57 -15.92
CA GLU A 126 -23.29 -5.18 -16.97
C GLU A 126 -22.97 -6.64 -16.62
N PRO A 127 -23.86 -7.61 -16.92
CA PRO A 127 -23.70 -8.99 -16.48
C PRO A 127 -22.42 -9.65 -17.00
N GLN A 128 -21.91 -9.20 -18.15
CA GLN A 128 -20.64 -9.67 -18.72
C GLN A 128 -19.41 -9.28 -17.88
N MET A 129 -19.52 -8.23 -17.05
CA MET A 129 -18.42 -7.77 -16.17
C MET A 129 -18.36 -8.54 -14.85
N ILE A 130 -19.46 -9.15 -14.41
CA ILE A 130 -19.52 -9.87 -13.13
C ILE A 130 -18.46 -10.97 -13.03
N PRO A 131 -18.31 -11.88 -14.01
CA PRO A 131 -17.25 -12.91 -13.95
C PRO A 131 -15.86 -12.33 -13.86
N ILE A 132 -15.62 -11.16 -14.48
CA ILE A 132 -14.33 -10.46 -14.42
C ILE A 132 -14.07 -9.96 -13.00
N TYR A 133 -15.03 -9.27 -12.38
CA TYR A 133 -14.91 -8.77 -11.01
C TYR A 133 -14.72 -9.89 -9.99
N GLU A 134 -15.47 -10.99 -10.12
CA GLU A 134 -15.34 -12.17 -9.27
C GLU A 134 -13.95 -12.82 -9.41
N LYS A 135 -13.46 -12.96 -10.64
CA LYS A 135 -12.09 -13.43 -10.94
C LYS A 135 -11.03 -12.55 -10.27
N LEU A 136 -11.18 -11.23 -10.36
CA LEU A 136 -10.23 -10.29 -9.77
C LEU A 136 -10.22 -10.37 -8.24
N ALA A 137 -11.38 -10.37 -7.62
CA ALA A 137 -11.51 -10.53 -6.17
C ALA A 137 -10.88 -11.83 -5.67
N GLU A 138 -11.11 -12.95 -6.38
CA GLU A 138 -10.50 -14.23 -6.02
C GLU A 138 -8.98 -14.23 -6.20
N ARG A 139 -8.47 -13.61 -7.26
CA ARG A 139 -7.02 -13.44 -7.45
C ARG A 139 -6.39 -12.63 -6.32
N MET A 140 -7.02 -11.52 -5.90
CA MET A 140 -6.55 -10.72 -4.77
C MET A 140 -6.56 -11.50 -3.45
N ARG A 141 -7.62 -12.25 -3.17
CA ARG A 141 -7.70 -13.13 -1.98
C ARG A 141 -6.63 -14.22 -2.01
N ARG A 142 -6.39 -14.83 -3.16
CA ARG A 142 -5.34 -15.84 -3.33
C ARG A 142 -3.95 -15.24 -3.12
N CYS A 143 -3.69 -14.03 -3.63
CA CYS A 143 -2.45 -13.32 -3.40
C CYS A 143 -2.23 -13.06 -1.90
N ALA A 144 -3.25 -12.56 -1.18
CA ALA A 144 -3.18 -12.34 0.27
C ALA A 144 -2.89 -13.63 1.05
N ARG A 145 -3.60 -14.73 0.74
CA ARG A 145 -3.35 -16.04 1.38
C ARG A 145 -1.93 -16.52 1.14
N ARG A 146 -1.41 -16.36 -0.09
CA ARG A 146 -0.02 -16.74 -0.41
C ARG A 146 1.01 -15.91 0.36
N GLN A 147 0.81 -14.61 0.45
CA GLN A 147 1.68 -13.71 1.23
C GLN A 147 1.68 -14.12 2.72
N GLU A 148 0.52 -14.38 3.30
CA GLU A 148 0.41 -14.84 4.68
C GLU A 148 1.10 -16.19 4.90
N GLN A 149 0.94 -17.15 3.98
CA GLN A 149 1.63 -18.45 4.05
C GLN A 149 3.15 -18.30 4.00
N VAL A 150 3.66 -17.43 3.11
CA VAL A 150 5.10 -17.15 3.01
C VAL A 150 5.61 -16.52 4.31
N LEU A 151 4.91 -15.52 4.87
CA LEU A 151 5.28 -14.90 6.14
C LEU A 151 5.31 -15.93 7.29
N ARG A 152 4.29 -16.79 7.38
CA ARG A 152 4.25 -17.85 8.38
C ARG A 152 5.38 -18.88 8.20
N ALA A 153 5.74 -19.18 6.96
CA ALA A 153 6.81 -20.14 6.65
C ALA A 153 8.21 -19.59 6.94
N ILE A 154 8.41 -18.25 6.88
CA ILE A 154 9.71 -17.62 7.17
C ILE A 154 10.00 -17.57 8.67
N ALA A 155 9.00 -17.35 9.50
CA ALA A 155 9.20 -17.10 10.93
C ALA A 155 9.87 -18.28 11.67
N PRO A 156 9.45 -19.55 11.52
CA PRO A 156 10.08 -20.66 12.23
C PRO A 156 11.57 -20.83 11.92
N PRO A 157 12.03 -20.90 10.64
CA PRO A 157 13.44 -21.03 10.34
C PRO A 157 14.27 -19.82 10.76
N LEU A 158 13.70 -18.60 10.69
CA LEU A 158 14.37 -17.39 11.16
C LEU A 158 14.57 -17.41 12.67
N LEU A 159 13.55 -17.79 13.43
CA LEU A 159 13.62 -17.90 14.89
C LEU A 159 14.57 -19.04 15.33
N ALA A 160 14.64 -20.14 14.59
CA ALA A 160 15.59 -21.22 14.85
C ALA A 160 17.04 -20.81 14.53
N TRP A 161 17.23 -20.04 13.45
CA TRP A 161 18.55 -19.57 13.03
C TRP A 161 19.10 -18.46 13.93
N TYR A 162 18.25 -17.56 14.41
CA TYR A 162 18.67 -16.35 15.11
C TYR A 162 19.52 -16.59 16.37
N PRO A 163 19.20 -17.53 17.28
CA PRO A 163 19.99 -17.74 18.50
C PRO A 163 21.46 -18.09 18.26
N SER A 164 21.74 -18.85 17.19
CA SER A 164 23.11 -19.25 16.83
C SER A 164 23.86 -18.23 15.98
N HIS A 165 23.17 -17.22 15.42
CA HIS A 165 23.75 -16.23 14.51
C HIS A 165 23.59 -14.77 14.99
N ALA A 166 22.90 -14.58 16.11
CA ALA A 166 22.74 -13.26 16.70
C ALA A 166 24.10 -12.69 17.13
N ARG A 167 24.43 -11.49 16.61
CA ARG A 167 25.64 -10.80 17.06
C ARG A 167 25.51 -10.40 18.54
N GLU A 168 26.57 -10.64 19.30
CA GLU A 168 26.66 -10.13 20.67
C GLU A 168 26.89 -8.61 20.63
N LEU A 169 25.90 -7.88 21.08
CA LEU A 169 25.93 -6.42 21.07
C LEU A 169 25.51 -5.90 22.47
N PRO A 170 26.17 -4.83 22.99
CA PRO A 170 25.91 -4.34 24.34
C PRO A 170 24.43 -4.03 24.60
N TRP A 171 23.70 -3.52 23.61
CA TRP A 171 22.29 -3.17 23.69
C TRP A 171 21.34 -4.38 23.53
N ARG A 172 21.86 -5.59 23.31
CA ARG A 172 21.10 -6.84 23.27
C ARG A 172 21.19 -7.68 24.53
N GLN A 173 22.06 -7.28 25.47
CA GLN A 173 22.27 -8.00 26.72
C GLN A 173 21.07 -7.93 27.66
N ASN A 174 20.30 -6.88 27.58
CA ASN A 174 19.01 -6.74 28.27
C ASN A 174 17.99 -6.04 27.37
N ARG A 175 16.71 -6.11 27.75
CA ARG A 175 15.59 -5.49 27.01
C ARG A 175 15.07 -4.22 27.68
N GLU A 176 15.92 -3.51 28.37
CA GLU A 176 15.59 -2.28 29.04
C GLU A 176 15.27 -1.19 27.98
N PRO A 177 14.06 -0.60 27.97
CA PRO A 177 13.58 0.26 26.89
C PRO A 177 14.48 1.45 26.60
N TYR A 178 15.01 2.12 27.60
CA TYR A 178 15.91 3.26 27.43
C TYR A 178 17.19 2.86 26.68
N ARG A 179 17.76 1.71 27.02
CA ARG A 179 18.99 1.20 26.41
C ARG A 179 18.76 0.79 24.94
N VAL A 180 17.64 0.17 24.65
CA VAL A 180 17.25 -0.18 23.27
C VAL A 180 17.04 1.09 22.47
N TRP A 181 16.24 2.04 22.99
CA TRP A 181 15.97 3.32 22.33
C TRP A 181 17.27 4.10 22.02
N LEU A 182 18.19 4.20 22.98
CA LEU A 182 19.46 4.86 22.78
C LEU A 182 20.28 4.23 21.64
N SER A 183 20.33 2.89 21.59
CA SER A 183 21.05 2.19 20.54
C SER A 183 20.45 2.43 19.16
N GLU A 184 19.11 2.45 19.05
CA GLU A 184 18.41 2.73 17.79
C GLU A 184 18.72 4.14 17.26
N ILE A 185 18.76 5.14 18.12
CA ILE A 185 19.12 6.50 17.72
C ILE A 185 20.59 6.55 17.24
N MET A 186 21.53 5.97 18.01
CA MET A 186 22.95 5.97 17.65
C MET A 186 23.25 5.20 16.35
N LEU A 187 22.44 4.19 16.02
CA LEU A 187 22.63 3.35 14.84
C LEU A 187 22.02 3.93 13.55
N GLN A 188 21.22 5.00 13.62
CA GLN A 188 20.53 5.53 12.44
C GLN A 188 21.44 5.88 11.27
N GLN A 189 22.64 6.43 11.55
CA GLN A 189 23.59 6.83 10.51
C GLN A 189 25.02 6.37 10.78
N THR A 190 25.23 5.53 11.79
CA THR A 190 26.56 5.15 12.27
C THR A 190 26.74 3.63 12.28
N ARG A 191 27.94 3.18 11.93
CA ARG A 191 28.29 1.76 11.90
C ARG A 191 28.32 1.18 13.32
N VAL A 192 27.87 -0.06 13.47
CA VAL A 192 27.77 -0.80 14.73
C VAL A 192 29.05 -0.73 15.56
N GLU A 193 30.23 -0.92 14.93
CA GLU A 193 31.51 -0.94 15.64
C GLU A 193 31.86 0.44 16.26
N ALA A 194 31.55 1.54 15.58
CA ALA A 194 31.72 2.87 16.14
C ALA A 194 30.76 3.12 17.31
N VAL A 195 29.51 2.71 17.17
CA VAL A 195 28.47 2.92 18.20
C VAL A 195 28.82 2.22 19.52
N LYS A 196 29.44 1.04 19.51
CA LYS A 196 29.75 0.28 20.75
C LYS A 196 30.46 1.14 21.84
N GLY A 197 31.49 1.86 21.45
CA GLY A 197 32.23 2.71 22.40
C GLY A 197 31.43 3.94 22.88
N TYR A 198 30.68 4.56 21.96
CA TYR A 198 29.79 5.70 22.31
C TYR A 198 28.68 5.28 23.26
N TYR A 199 28.02 4.18 22.96
CA TYR A 199 26.94 3.62 23.76
C TYR A 199 27.36 3.34 25.19
N GLN A 200 28.53 2.73 25.39
CA GLN A 200 29.04 2.43 26.73
C GLN A 200 29.36 3.70 27.50
N ARG A 201 30.06 4.68 26.89
CA ARG A 201 30.36 5.97 27.52
C ARG A 201 29.10 6.75 27.86
N PHE A 202 28.12 6.78 26.95
CA PHE A 202 26.86 7.49 27.16
C PHE A 202 26.07 6.90 28.32
N LEU A 203 25.97 5.59 28.42
CA LEU A 203 25.29 4.91 29.52
C LEU A 203 26.04 5.04 30.87
N ALA A 204 27.34 5.15 30.85
CA ALA A 204 28.11 5.45 32.05
C ALA A 204 27.79 6.85 32.60
N GLN A 205 27.58 7.82 31.72
CA GLN A 205 27.23 9.20 32.08
C GLN A 205 25.72 9.33 32.39
N PHE A 206 24.86 8.70 31.62
CA PHE A 206 23.40 8.79 31.70
C PHE A 206 22.80 7.39 31.80
N PRO A 207 22.85 6.75 32.99
CA PRO A 207 22.41 5.35 33.15
C PRO A 207 20.92 5.14 33.03
N THR A 208 20.10 6.19 33.18
CA THR A 208 18.63 6.17 33.10
C THR A 208 18.12 7.34 32.24
N VAL A 209 16.88 7.22 31.76
CA VAL A 209 16.21 8.30 31.03
C VAL A 209 16.01 9.55 31.89
N GLN A 210 15.84 9.38 33.20
CA GLN A 210 15.75 10.48 34.17
C GLN A 210 17.09 11.22 34.29
N ALA A 211 18.19 10.50 34.45
CA ALA A 211 19.52 11.11 34.46
C ALA A 211 19.85 11.88 33.17
N LEU A 212 19.39 11.38 32.03
CA LEU A 212 19.49 12.07 30.76
C LEU A 212 18.61 13.33 30.72
N ALA A 213 17.37 13.26 31.20
CA ALA A 213 16.46 14.39 31.23
C ALA A 213 16.92 15.54 32.17
N GLU A 214 17.62 15.21 33.24
CA GLU A 214 18.17 16.16 34.20
C GLU A 214 19.52 16.77 33.78
N SER A 215 20.14 16.24 32.73
CA SER A 215 21.42 16.71 32.22
C SER A 215 21.30 17.96 31.37
N SER A 216 22.39 18.75 31.27
CA SER A 216 22.44 19.88 30.37
C SER A 216 22.66 19.43 28.92
N GLN A 217 22.15 20.22 27.96
CA GLN A 217 22.39 20.01 26.54
C GLN A 217 23.89 19.92 26.19
N GLU A 218 24.71 20.71 26.87
CA GLU A 218 26.15 20.70 26.64
C GLU A 218 26.80 19.37 27.05
N GLN A 219 26.38 18.79 28.17
CA GLN A 219 26.85 17.47 28.61
C GLN A 219 26.46 16.37 27.63
N VAL A 220 25.21 16.40 27.12
CA VAL A 220 24.73 15.45 26.12
C VAL A 220 25.51 15.58 24.83
N ASN A 221 25.68 16.81 24.30
CA ASN A 221 26.41 17.08 23.07
C ASN A 221 27.87 16.61 23.16
N LYS A 222 28.54 16.83 24.29
CA LYS A 222 29.90 16.37 24.51
C LYS A 222 30.06 14.85 24.47
N CYS A 223 29.07 14.10 25.01
CA CYS A 223 29.08 12.65 24.92
C CYS A 223 28.72 12.13 23.52
N TRP A 224 28.05 12.95 22.69
CA TRP A 224 27.66 12.63 21.32
C TRP A 224 28.66 13.04 20.26
N GLU A 225 29.59 13.93 20.62
CA GLU A 225 30.57 14.50 19.70
C GLU A 225 31.38 13.41 18.97
N GLY A 226 31.41 13.48 17.64
CA GLY A 226 32.09 12.51 16.78
C GLY A 226 31.25 11.32 16.37
N LEU A 227 30.01 11.18 16.83
CA LEU A 227 29.11 10.12 16.39
C LEU A 227 28.46 10.40 15.01
N GLY A 228 28.51 11.65 14.54
CA GLY A 228 28.17 12.01 13.16
C GLY A 228 26.69 12.32 12.89
N TYR A 229 25.88 12.54 13.91
CA TYR A 229 24.49 12.98 13.78
C TYR A 229 24.31 14.26 14.61
N TYR A 230 24.12 15.40 13.95
CA TYR A 230 23.92 16.70 14.57
C TYR A 230 22.54 17.27 14.21
#